data_016d51bddd6b1a08e16f7e4c255cc9fa
#
_entry.id   016d51bddd6b1a08e16f7e4c255cc9fa
#
_cell.length_a   1.000
_cell.length_b   1.000
_cell.length_c   1.000
_cell.angle_alpha   90.00
_cell.angle_beta   90.00
_cell.angle_gamma   90.00
#
_symmetry.space_group_name_H-M   'P 1'
#
loop_
_entity.id
_entity.type
_entity.pdbx_description
1 polymer ?
#
loop_
_entity_poly.entity_id
_entity_poly.type
_entity_poly.pdbx_seq_one_letter_code
_entity_poly.pdbx_strand_id
1 'polypeptide(L)'
;RDAVDDSYKEFENFKYDIKGELGDVTDKYGNVMSYCMVEKSKDNVKFTDVQFYDSDYLLSQGYKISGELEYIKGLYKVYSNAKSAVLTSKTQTVCKHTSKVNKVTKKATMTTDGIITTTCKSCGKKLSTSKIAKVSTVKLSAVSCVYNGKVRTPAVQVKDSAGKALVKNTDYKVTYSAGRKSVGKYLVKVTFVGSKYSGSKTMAFEINPKGTTIVKKASGKNSIAIRWSAQKVETSGYQIQCSTDSRFRKSNRTATLGNNATTYYKISKCNSGSTYYVRVRTYKNVKVSGKVVKIYSAWSKVVAIKAR
;
A
#
# COMPACT_ATOMS: atom_id res chain seq x y z
N ARG A 1 -49.94 -10.05 -39.60
CA ARG A 1 -50.98 -8.99 -39.60
C ARG A 1 -51.42 -8.68 -38.17
N ASP A 2 -51.73 -9.71 -37.38
CA ASP A 2 -52.29 -9.52 -36.03
C ASP A 2 -51.29 -8.90 -35.03
N ALA A 3 -50.02 -9.24 -35.16
CA ALA A 3 -48.95 -8.61 -34.34
C ALA A 3 -48.69 -7.15 -34.76
N VAL A 4 -49.00 -6.78 -35.99
CA VAL A 4 -48.82 -5.42 -36.52
C VAL A 4 -49.93 -4.48 -36.01
N ASP A 5 -51.17 -4.97 -35.86
CA ASP A 5 -52.30 -4.15 -35.41
C ASP A 5 -52.22 -3.79 -33.92
N ASP A 6 -51.75 -4.69 -33.07
CA ASP A 6 -51.56 -4.40 -31.65
C ASP A 6 -50.33 -3.48 -31.42
N SER A 7 -49.28 -3.69 -32.18
CA SER A 7 -48.10 -2.83 -32.16
C SER A 7 -48.39 -1.41 -32.68
N TYR A 8 -49.34 -1.24 -33.58
CA TYR A 8 -49.70 0.05 -34.13
C TYR A 8 -50.35 0.97 -33.07
N LYS A 9 -51.17 0.43 -32.19
CA LYS A 9 -51.81 1.17 -31.09
C LYS A 9 -50.76 1.58 -30.03
N GLU A 10 -49.85 0.70 -29.70
CA GLU A 10 -48.73 1.01 -28.80
C GLU A 10 -47.81 2.07 -29.41
N PHE A 11 -47.61 2.04 -30.73
CA PHE A 11 -46.77 3.00 -31.44
C PHE A 11 -47.43 4.38 -31.59
N GLU A 12 -48.74 4.48 -31.71
CA GLU A 12 -49.45 5.76 -31.66
C GLU A 12 -49.37 6.40 -30.27
N ASN A 13 -49.51 5.63 -29.21
CA ASN A 13 -49.31 6.10 -27.83
C ASN A 13 -47.87 6.52 -27.59
N PHE A 14 -46.92 5.81 -28.15
CA PHE A 14 -45.51 6.13 -28.09
C PHE A 14 -45.13 7.47 -28.76
N LYS A 15 -45.82 7.86 -29.82
CA LYS A 15 -45.65 9.13 -30.51
C LYS A 15 -45.84 10.36 -29.59
N TYR A 16 -46.67 10.19 -28.57
CA TYR A 16 -47.00 11.25 -27.61
C TYR A 16 -46.25 11.12 -26.28
N ASP A 17 -45.72 9.95 -26.00
CA ASP A 17 -44.93 9.68 -24.77
C ASP A 17 -43.53 9.18 -25.10
N ILE A 18 -42.71 10.13 -25.55
CA ILE A 18 -41.27 9.88 -25.88
C ILE A 18 -40.46 9.42 -24.64
N LYS A 19 -41.08 9.31 -23.49
CA LYS A 19 -40.44 8.85 -22.23
C LYS A 19 -40.69 7.37 -21.95
N GLY A 20 -41.46 6.67 -22.77
CA GLY A 20 -41.69 5.24 -22.62
C GLY A 20 -40.47 4.41 -22.97
N GLU A 21 -40.14 3.40 -22.16
CA GLU A 21 -39.12 2.42 -22.49
C GLU A 21 -39.61 1.51 -23.65
N LEU A 22 -39.12 1.74 -24.85
CA LEU A 22 -39.18 0.72 -25.90
C LEU A 22 -38.13 -0.34 -25.51
N GLY A 23 -38.57 -1.45 -24.98
CA GLY A 23 -37.79 -2.68 -24.96
C GLY A 23 -37.53 -3.18 -26.39
N ASP A 24 -36.57 -4.06 -26.57
CA ASP A 24 -36.42 -4.78 -27.84
C ASP A 24 -37.75 -5.43 -28.22
N VAL A 25 -38.34 -4.95 -29.28
CA VAL A 25 -39.56 -5.60 -29.82
C VAL A 25 -39.11 -6.85 -30.53
N THR A 26 -39.46 -7.98 -29.96
CA THR A 26 -39.18 -9.27 -30.55
C THR A 26 -40.48 -9.84 -31.15
N ASP A 27 -40.36 -10.51 -32.31
CA ASP A 27 -41.45 -11.29 -32.84
C ASP A 27 -41.79 -12.49 -31.93
N LYS A 28 -42.86 -13.20 -32.24
CA LYS A 28 -43.28 -14.41 -31.50
C LYS A 28 -42.24 -15.54 -31.50
N TYR A 29 -41.17 -15.43 -32.27
CA TYR A 29 -40.05 -16.38 -32.33
C TYR A 29 -38.78 -15.85 -31.65
N GLY A 30 -38.82 -14.64 -31.07
CA GLY A 30 -37.73 -14.03 -30.39
C GLY A 30 -36.74 -13.27 -31.27
N ASN A 31 -37.08 -13.04 -32.56
CA ASN A 31 -36.22 -12.23 -33.44
C ASN A 31 -36.43 -10.74 -33.18
N VAL A 32 -35.34 -9.98 -33.13
CA VAL A 32 -35.40 -8.53 -33.01
C VAL A 32 -35.93 -7.92 -34.32
N MET A 33 -36.96 -7.10 -34.20
CA MET A 33 -37.65 -6.51 -35.33
C MET A 33 -37.28 -5.03 -35.49
N SER A 34 -37.29 -4.56 -36.73
CA SER A 34 -37.01 -3.18 -37.11
C SER A 34 -38.30 -2.40 -37.35
N TYR A 35 -38.29 -1.09 -37.05
CA TYR A 35 -39.45 -0.23 -37.17
C TYR A 35 -39.43 0.55 -38.48
N CYS A 36 -40.57 0.66 -39.15
CA CYS A 36 -40.78 1.52 -40.31
C CYS A 36 -41.64 2.73 -39.91
N MET A 37 -41.11 3.93 -40.16
CA MET A 37 -41.83 5.19 -40.00
C MET A 37 -42.00 5.86 -41.34
N VAL A 38 -43.19 6.38 -41.62
CA VAL A 38 -43.45 7.24 -42.77
C VAL A 38 -43.60 8.67 -42.27
N GLU A 39 -42.69 9.57 -42.66
CA GLU A 39 -42.72 10.98 -42.34
C GLU A 39 -43.48 11.74 -43.44
N LYS A 40 -44.58 12.45 -43.09
CA LYS A 40 -45.41 13.16 -44.05
C LYS A 40 -45.36 14.67 -43.96
N SER A 41 -44.58 15.28 -43.19
CA SER A 41 -44.26 16.72 -43.20
C SER A 41 -43.62 17.15 -41.92
N LYS A 42 -43.04 18.37 -41.92
CA LYS A 42 -42.29 18.89 -40.74
C LYS A 42 -43.08 18.94 -39.44
N ASP A 43 -44.42 18.99 -39.51
CA ASP A 43 -45.25 19.26 -38.35
C ASP A 43 -46.19 18.12 -37.96
N ASN A 44 -46.29 17.05 -38.77
CA ASN A 44 -47.13 15.90 -38.48
C ASN A 44 -46.49 14.60 -38.95
N VAL A 45 -45.87 13.90 -38.03
CA VAL A 45 -45.49 12.50 -38.23
C VAL A 45 -46.75 11.66 -38.08
N LYS A 46 -47.28 11.16 -39.16
CA LYS A 46 -48.32 10.13 -39.14
C LYS A 46 -47.69 8.80 -39.48
N PHE A 47 -47.82 7.87 -38.59
CA PHE A 47 -47.50 6.50 -38.89
C PHE A 47 -48.64 5.92 -39.73
N THR A 48 -48.40 5.73 -41.02
CA THR A 48 -49.38 5.15 -41.93
C THR A 48 -49.22 3.65 -42.10
N ASP A 49 -48.01 3.15 -41.83
CA ASP A 49 -47.73 1.71 -41.89
C ASP A 49 -46.49 1.43 -41.05
N VAL A 50 -46.57 0.50 -40.11
CA VAL A 50 -45.50 0.11 -39.24
C VAL A 50 -45.14 -1.34 -39.57
N GLN A 51 -43.99 -1.55 -40.19
CA GLN A 51 -43.51 -2.85 -40.54
C GLN A 51 -42.13 -3.05 -39.91
N PHE A 52 -41.88 -4.25 -39.44
CA PHE A 52 -40.63 -4.63 -38.78
C PHE A 52 -39.79 -5.45 -39.76
N TYR A 53 -38.58 -5.00 -40.04
CA TYR A 53 -37.64 -5.64 -40.95
C TYR A 53 -36.26 -5.81 -40.32
N ASP A 54 -35.59 -6.87 -40.76
CA ASP A 54 -34.17 -7.04 -40.50
C ASP A 54 -33.36 -5.96 -41.22
N SER A 55 -32.30 -5.43 -40.57
CA SER A 55 -31.42 -4.41 -41.15
C SER A 55 -30.76 -4.90 -42.45
N ASP A 56 -30.36 -6.17 -42.50
CA ASP A 56 -29.72 -6.73 -43.69
C ASP A 56 -30.70 -6.88 -44.83
N TYR A 57 -31.94 -7.21 -44.53
CA TYR A 57 -33.02 -7.22 -45.53
C TYR A 57 -33.28 -5.83 -46.11
N LEU A 58 -33.37 -4.79 -45.27
CA LEU A 58 -33.57 -3.42 -45.74
C LEU A 58 -32.44 -2.94 -46.63
N LEU A 59 -31.19 -3.21 -46.27
CA LEU A 59 -30.03 -2.88 -47.09
C LEU A 59 -30.06 -3.61 -48.43
N SER A 60 -30.47 -4.88 -48.44
CA SER A 60 -30.59 -5.67 -49.66
C SER A 60 -31.69 -5.15 -50.59
N GLN A 61 -32.71 -4.48 -50.04
CA GLN A 61 -33.78 -3.82 -50.79
C GLN A 61 -33.45 -2.38 -51.22
N GLY A 62 -32.19 -1.95 -51.04
CA GLY A 62 -31.71 -0.63 -51.49
C GLY A 62 -32.02 0.54 -50.55
N TYR A 63 -32.44 0.27 -49.31
CA TYR A 63 -32.58 1.30 -48.30
C TYR A 63 -31.21 1.80 -47.87
N LYS A 64 -31.09 3.09 -47.66
CA LYS A 64 -29.86 3.74 -47.22
C LYS A 64 -30.05 4.30 -45.82
N ILE A 65 -28.97 4.35 -45.05
CA ILE A 65 -28.97 5.04 -43.77
C ILE A 65 -29.13 6.54 -44.02
N SER A 66 -30.22 7.13 -43.51
CA SER A 66 -30.50 8.56 -43.65
C SER A 66 -30.32 9.37 -42.37
N GLY A 67 -30.08 8.72 -41.25
CA GLY A 67 -29.82 9.40 -39.97
C GLY A 67 -29.69 8.42 -38.81
N GLU A 68 -29.43 8.97 -37.66
CA GLU A 68 -29.37 8.27 -36.40
C GLU A 68 -30.24 8.99 -35.38
N LEU A 69 -31.09 8.26 -34.69
CA LEU A 69 -31.89 8.75 -33.57
C LEU A 69 -31.36 8.17 -32.29
N GLU A 70 -30.97 9.04 -31.36
CA GLU A 70 -30.55 8.63 -30.04
C GLU A 70 -31.78 8.48 -29.16
N TYR A 71 -32.02 7.30 -28.65
CA TYR A 71 -33.11 6.99 -27.76
C TYR A 71 -32.59 6.50 -26.41
N ILE A 72 -33.37 6.64 -25.33
CA ILE A 72 -32.98 6.50 -23.91
C ILE A 72 -32.06 5.31 -23.56
N LYS A 73 -32.03 4.26 -24.36
CA LYS A 73 -31.11 3.11 -24.17
C LYS A 73 -30.48 2.56 -25.45
N GLY A 74 -30.64 3.20 -26.57
CA GLY A 74 -30.11 2.70 -27.84
C GLY A 74 -30.02 3.77 -28.90
N LEU A 75 -29.11 3.57 -29.82
CA LEU A 75 -28.98 4.39 -31.02
C LEU A 75 -29.68 3.65 -32.17
N TYR A 76 -30.65 4.31 -32.77
CA TYR A 76 -31.39 3.78 -33.92
C TYR A 76 -30.86 4.39 -35.20
N LYS A 77 -30.65 3.58 -36.22
CA LYS A 77 -30.34 4.04 -37.56
C LYS A 77 -31.64 4.24 -38.35
N VAL A 78 -31.77 5.39 -38.97
CA VAL A 78 -32.89 5.70 -39.86
C VAL A 78 -32.47 5.29 -41.27
N TYR A 79 -33.23 4.35 -41.83
CA TYR A 79 -33.10 3.94 -43.23
C TYR A 79 -34.19 4.60 -44.02
N SER A 80 -33.88 5.20 -45.15
CA SER A 80 -34.89 5.81 -46.02
C SER A 80 -34.70 5.43 -47.48
N ASN A 81 -35.81 5.33 -48.18
CA ASN A 81 -35.88 5.52 -49.62
C ASN A 81 -36.66 6.81 -49.91
N ALA A 82 -36.87 7.22 -51.13
CA ALA A 82 -37.55 8.47 -51.48
C ALA A 82 -39.01 8.60 -50.92
N LYS A 83 -39.60 7.57 -50.35
CA LYS A 83 -41.00 7.50 -49.90
C LYS A 83 -41.20 7.12 -48.45
N SER A 84 -40.24 6.46 -47.80
CA SER A 84 -40.37 5.97 -46.44
C SER A 84 -39.06 6.00 -45.67
N ALA A 85 -39.11 6.16 -44.35
CA ALA A 85 -37.99 6.03 -43.45
C ALA A 85 -38.21 4.82 -42.55
N VAL A 86 -37.18 4.03 -42.35
CA VAL A 86 -37.18 2.86 -41.50
C VAL A 86 -36.22 3.09 -40.33
N LEU A 87 -36.74 2.90 -39.14
CA LEU A 87 -35.96 2.91 -37.91
C LEU A 87 -35.57 1.47 -37.57
N THR A 88 -34.28 1.23 -37.50
CA THR A 88 -33.78 -0.04 -36.94
C THR A 88 -32.99 0.24 -35.69
N SER A 89 -33.05 -0.68 -34.71
CA SER A 89 -32.09 -0.62 -33.64
C SER A 89 -30.69 -0.70 -34.25
N LYS A 90 -29.78 0.18 -33.83
CA LYS A 90 -28.39 0.04 -34.18
C LYS A 90 -27.95 -1.33 -33.68
N THR A 91 -27.64 -2.26 -34.57
CA THR A 91 -27.05 -3.52 -34.19
C THR A 91 -25.82 -3.18 -33.39
N GLN A 92 -25.89 -3.28 -32.06
CA GLN A 92 -24.71 -3.29 -31.24
C GLN A 92 -23.92 -4.51 -31.74
N THR A 93 -22.89 -4.25 -32.50
CA THR A 93 -21.88 -5.32 -32.75
C THR A 93 -21.49 -5.82 -31.37
N VAL A 94 -22.03 -7.02 -31.05
CA VAL A 94 -21.80 -7.62 -29.71
C VAL A 94 -20.29 -7.72 -29.55
N CYS A 95 -19.77 -6.81 -28.74
CA CYS A 95 -18.35 -6.74 -28.52
C CYS A 95 -17.92 -8.05 -27.85
N LYS A 96 -17.20 -8.88 -28.57
CA LYS A 96 -16.70 -10.19 -28.07
C LYS A 96 -15.71 -10.05 -26.91
N HIS A 97 -15.40 -8.82 -26.52
CA HIS A 97 -14.50 -8.48 -25.41
C HIS A 97 -13.13 -9.18 -25.47
N THR A 98 -12.63 -9.46 -26.67
CA THR A 98 -11.36 -10.12 -26.90
C THR A 98 -10.15 -9.25 -26.52
N SER A 99 -10.25 -7.93 -26.77
CA SER A 99 -9.22 -6.97 -26.39
C SER A 99 -9.47 -6.43 -24.99
N LYS A 100 -8.55 -6.72 -24.06
CA LYS A 100 -8.68 -6.39 -22.63
C LYS A 100 -7.58 -5.42 -22.19
N VAL A 101 -7.92 -4.51 -21.29
CA VAL A 101 -6.96 -3.61 -20.62
C VAL A 101 -7.14 -3.68 -19.11
N ASN A 102 -6.02 -3.78 -18.41
CA ASN A 102 -5.99 -3.80 -16.95
C ASN A 102 -5.58 -2.42 -16.43
N LYS A 103 -6.38 -1.83 -15.55
CA LYS A 103 -6.08 -0.57 -14.89
C LYS A 103 -6.19 -0.74 -13.38
N VAL A 104 -5.20 -0.25 -12.64
CA VAL A 104 -5.31 -0.14 -11.18
C VAL A 104 -6.31 0.98 -10.87
N THR A 105 -7.47 0.63 -10.38
CA THR A 105 -8.54 1.58 -10.00
C THR A 105 -8.48 1.95 -8.52
N LYS A 106 -7.86 1.10 -7.70
CA LYS A 106 -7.56 1.39 -6.30
C LYS A 106 -6.17 0.85 -5.96
N LYS A 107 -5.27 1.69 -5.46
CA LYS A 107 -3.97 1.25 -4.98
C LYS A 107 -4.10 0.53 -3.64
N ALA A 108 -3.28 -0.51 -3.44
CA ALA A 108 -3.15 -1.15 -2.14
C ALA A 108 -2.35 -0.28 -1.18
N THR A 109 -2.70 -0.33 0.10
CA THR A 109 -2.02 0.37 1.20
C THR A 109 -1.52 -0.63 2.25
N MET A 110 -1.11 -0.16 3.40
CA MET A 110 -0.80 -1.04 4.55
C MET A 110 -2.05 -1.58 5.24
N THR A 111 -3.21 -0.97 5.04
CA THR A 111 -4.46 -1.32 5.72
C THR A 111 -5.51 -1.90 4.78
N THR A 112 -5.48 -1.53 3.51
CA THR A 112 -6.51 -1.90 2.53
C THR A 112 -5.90 -2.54 1.29
N ASP A 113 -6.62 -3.53 0.76
CA ASP A 113 -6.31 -4.12 -0.54
C ASP A 113 -6.61 -3.13 -1.68
N GLY A 114 -5.85 -3.25 -2.75
CA GLY A 114 -6.08 -2.53 -3.98
C GLY A 114 -6.94 -3.34 -4.96
N ILE A 115 -7.31 -2.69 -6.08
CA ILE A 115 -8.15 -3.28 -7.11
C ILE A 115 -7.55 -3.00 -8.48
N ILE A 116 -7.42 -4.04 -9.29
CA ILE A 116 -7.23 -3.95 -10.73
C ILE A 116 -8.58 -4.18 -11.37
N THR A 117 -9.01 -3.29 -12.23
CA THR A 117 -10.21 -3.46 -13.05
C THR A 117 -9.78 -3.79 -14.48
N THR A 118 -10.35 -4.88 -15.00
CA THR A 118 -10.18 -5.29 -16.39
C THR A 118 -11.38 -4.77 -17.17
N THR A 119 -11.14 -4.01 -18.22
CA THR A 119 -12.17 -3.48 -19.12
C THR A 119 -11.91 -3.93 -20.56
N CYS A 120 -12.95 -4.00 -21.35
CA CYS A 120 -12.81 -4.17 -22.78
C CYS A 120 -12.20 -2.90 -23.39
N LYS A 121 -11.13 -3.02 -24.17
CA LYS A 121 -10.51 -1.87 -24.84
C LYS A 121 -11.42 -1.25 -25.89
N SER A 122 -12.24 -2.07 -26.55
CA SER A 122 -13.09 -1.63 -27.68
C SER A 122 -14.37 -0.95 -27.22
N CYS A 123 -15.04 -1.44 -26.15
CA CYS A 123 -16.34 -0.91 -25.72
C CYS A 123 -16.35 -0.34 -24.30
N GLY A 124 -15.23 -0.38 -23.58
CA GLY A 124 -15.15 0.15 -22.21
C GLY A 124 -15.81 -0.69 -21.12
N LYS A 125 -16.57 -1.75 -21.49
CA LYS A 125 -17.30 -2.58 -20.53
C LYS A 125 -16.35 -3.17 -19.49
N LYS A 126 -16.70 -3.03 -18.21
CA LYS A 126 -16.00 -3.68 -17.11
C LYS A 126 -16.24 -5.19 -17.17
N LEU A 127 -15.16 -5.97 -17.27
CA LEU A 127 -15.21 -7.41 -17.41
C LEU A 127 -14.98 -8.13 -16.08
N SER A 128 -13.99 -7.68 -15.31
CA SER A 128 -13.67 -8.29 -14.03
C SER A 128 -12.91 -7.33 -13.12
N THR A 129 -12.75 -7.73 -11.89
CA THR A 129 -11.82 -7.11 -10.93
C THR A 129 -10.94 -8.17 -10.31
N SER A 130 -9.69 -7.82 -10.07
CA SER A 130 -8.76 -8.63 -9.30
C SER A 130 -8.16 -7.82 -8.15
N LYS A 131 -7.78 -8.52 -7.10
CA LYS A 131 -7.26 -7.94 -5.88
C LYS A 131 -5.75 -7.68 -6.00
N ILE A 132 -5.28 -6.55 -5.48
CA ILE A 132 -3.88 -6.31 -5.13
C ILE A 132 -3.78 -6.49 -3.62
N ALA A 133 -3.06 -7.49 -3.15
CA ALA A 133 -2.90 -7.74 -1.73
C ALA A 133 -2.27 -6.53 -1.03
N LYS A 134 -2.81 -6.13 0.13
CA LYS A 134 -2.29 -5.02 0.95
C LYS A 134 -0.86 -5.32 1.43
N VAL A 135 -0.09 -4.29 1.73
CA VAL A 135 1.23 -4.45 2.33
C VAL A 135 1.06 -4.90 3.78
N SER A 136 1.63 -6.04 4.14
CA SER A 136 1.53 -6.61 5.50
C SER A 136 2.80 -6.43 6.31
N THR A 137 3.95 -6.56 5.66
CA THR A 137 5.25 -6.54 6.33
C THR A 137 6.12 -5.43 5.79
N VAL A 138 6.60 -4.56 6.69
CA VAL A 138 7.68 -3.60 6.42
C VAL A 138 8.58 -3.62 7.64
N LYS A 139 9.76 -4.19 7.52
CA LYS A 139 10.72 -4.35 8.63
C LYS A 139 12.16 -4.11 8.20
N LEU A 140 12.99 -3.73 9.16
CA LEU A 140 14.44 -3.61 8.99
C LEU A 140 15.11 -4.96 9.26
N SER A 141 16.23 -5.22 8.60
CA SER A 141 17.09 -6.38 8.91
C SER A 141 17.70 -6.32 10.32
N ALA A 142 17.87 -5.12 10.86
CA ALA A 142 18.30 -4.87 12.23
C ALA A 142 17.76 -3.54 12.73
N VAL A 143 17.27 -3.50 13.95
CA VAL A 143 16.78 -2.27 14.63
C VAL A 143 17.89 -1.58 15.43
N SER A 144 19.04 -2.21 15.60
CA SER A 144 20.23 -1.64 16.18
C SER A 144 21.50 -2.26 15.61
N CYS A 145 22.60 -1.51 15.68
CA CYS A 145 23.93 -2.00 15.32
C CYS A 145 25.00 -1.29 16.15
N VAL A 146 26.16 -1.90 16.27
CA VAL A 146 27.30 -1.29 16.98
C VAL A 146 28.04 -0.35 16.05
N TYR A 147 28.46 0.79 16.58
CA TYR A 147 29.32 1.75 15.92
C TYR A 147 30.63 1.09 15.41
N ASN A 148 30.96 1.36 14.15
CA ASN A 148 32.18 0.87 13.49
C ASN A 148 32.86 1.91 12.60
N GLY A 149 32.44 3.18 12.69
CA GLY A 149 32.98 4.27 11.88
C GLY A 149 32.50 4.32 10.43
N LYS A 150 31.64 3.40 10.00
CA LYS A 150 31.07 3.34 8.65
C LYS A 150 29.60 3.72 8.65
N VAL A 151 29.10 4.24 7.52
CA VAL A 151 27.67 4.52 7.34
C VAL A 151 26.86 3.24 7.45
N ARG A 152 25.81 3.26 8.27
CA ARG A 152 24.92 2.10 8.50
C ARG A 152 23.62 2.25 7.72
N THR A 153 23.26 1.21 6.99
CA THR A 153 22.06 1.16 6.14
C THR A 153 21.40 -0.21 6.28
N PRO A 154 20.65 -0.46 7.38
CA PRO A 154 19.92 -1.71 7.53
C PRO A 154 19.02 -1.97 6.32
N ALA A 155 19.03 -3.19 5.79
CA ALA A 155 18.19 -3.56 4.68
C ALA A 155 16.71 -3.52 5.08
N VAL A 156 15.85 -3.18 4.13
CA VAL A 156 14.39 -3.15 4.31
C VAL A 156 13.79 -4.37 3.62
N GLN A 157 12.91 -5.08 4.30
CA GLN A 157 12.09 -6.14 3.76
C GLN A 157 10.64 -5.69 3.72
N VAL A 158 10.01 -5.80 2.55
CA VAL A 158 8.60 -5.48 2.33
C VAL A 158 7.91 -6.68 1.70
N LYS A 159 6.77 -7.09 2.28
CA LYS A 159 5.91 -8.16 1.73
C LYS A 159 4.46 -7.74 1.76
N ASP A 160 3.67 -8.23 0.83
CA ASP A 160 2.22 -8.12 0.87
C ASP A 160 1.59 -9.19 1.76
N SER A 161 0.27 -9.15 1.93
CA SER A 161 -0.48 -10.10 2.76
C SER A 161 -0.59 -11.50 2.14
N ALA A 162 -0.23 -11.66 0.87
CA ALA A 162 -0.08 -12.96 0.21
C ALA A 162 1.34 -13.55 0.37
N GLY A 163 2.23 -12.85 1.11
CA GLY A 163 3.61 -13.29 1.33
C GLY A 163 4.60 -12.92 0.22
N LYS A 164 4.13 -12.29 -0.86
CA LYS A 164 4.98 -11.87 -1.98
C LYS A 164 5.88 -10.72 -1.56
N ALA A 165 7.19 -10.83 -1.87
CA ALA A 165 8.12 -9.73 -1.68
C ALA A 165 7.88 -8.62 -2.71
N LEU A 166 7.86 -7.37 -2.24
CA LEU A 166 7.80 -6.18 -3.08
C LEU A 166 9.21 -5.80 -3.54
N VAL A 167 9.30 -5.23 -4.74
CA VAL A 167 10.57 -4.90 -5.40
C VAL A 167 10.96 -3.46 -5.10
N LYS A 168 12.17 -3.28 -4.55
CA LYS A 168 12.74 -1.95 -4.30
C LYS A 168 12.94 -1.20 -5.63
N ASN A 169 12.69 0.09 -5.62
CA ASN A 169 12.68 1.05 -6.73
C ASN A 169 11.55 0.85 -7.77
N THR A 170 10.83 -0.26 -7.74
CA THR A 170 9.62 -0.51 -8.55
C THR A 170 8.36 -0.30 -7.73
N ASP A 171 8.24 -0.99 -6.58
CA ASP A 171 7.06 -0.94 -5.73
C ASP A 171 7.24 0.03 -4.55
N TYR A 172 8.49 0.25 -4.10
CA TYR A 172 8.80 1.17 -3.03
C TYR A 172 10.20 1.77 -3.15
N LYS A 173 10.40 2.95 -2.54
CA LYS A 173 11.70 3.61 -2.34
C LYS A 173 12.03 3.66 -0.85
N VAL A 174 13.33 3.68 -0.53
CA VAL A 174 13.83 3.78 0.84
C VAL A 174 14.72 5.00 0.96
N THR A 175 14.42 5.85 1.93
CA THR A 175 15.26 6.99 2.30
C THR A 175 15.70 6.85 3.75
N TYR A 176 16.92 7.23 4.01
CA TYR A 176 17.54 7.21 5.33
C TYR A 176 17.88 8.62 5.77
N SER A 177 17.70 8.94 7.04
CA SER A 177 18.20 10.21 7.61
C SER A 177 19.71 10.33 7.48
N ALA A 178 20.25 11.54 7.48
CA ALA A 178 21.67 11.80 7.42
C ALA A 178 22.40 11.39 8.74
N GLY A 179 23.72 11.44 8.76
CA GLY A 179 24.52 11.27 9.97
C GLY A 179 24.77 9.83 10.44
N ARG A 180 24.30 8.83 9.70
CA ARG A 180 24.35 7.40 10.07
C ARG A 180 25.77 6.79 10.20
N LYS A 181 26.78 7.62 10.35
CA LYS A 181 28.16 7.24 10.63
C LYS A 181 28.48 7.31 12.14
N SER A 182 27.68 8.04 12.92
CA SER A 182 27.87 8.28 14.35
C SER A 182 26.87 7.52 15.20
N VAL A 183 27.15 7.40 16.50
CA VAL A 183 26.18 6.88 17.49
C VAL A 183 24.95 7.78 17.51
N GLY A 184 23.77 7.20 17.38
CA GLY A 184 22.54 7.98 17.29
C GLY A 184 21.30 7.15 16.96
N LYS A 185 20.15 7.83 16.94
CA LYS A 185 18.87 7.28 16.43
C LYS A 185 18.59 7.84 15.06
N TYR A 186 18.23 6.98 14.12
CA TYR A 186 18.08 7.31 12.71
C TYR A 186 16.77 6.79 12.18
N LEU A 187 16.17 7.54 11.25
CA LEU A 187 14.91 7.18 10.62
C LEU A 187 15.17 6.54 9.26
N VAL A 188 14.32 5.60 8.94
CA VAL A 188 14.21 4.95 7.63
C VAL A 188 12.77 5.10 7.16
N LYS A 189 12.57 5.84 6.08
CA LYS A 189 11.26 6.01 5.45
C LYS A 189 11.17 5.12 4.23
N VAL A 190 10.16 4.26 4.21
CA VAL A 190 9.72 3.49 3.05
C VAL A 190 8.53 4.20 2.45
N THR A 191 8.62 4.58 1.19
CA THR A 191 7.53 5.21 0.44
C THR A 191 7.13 4.29 -0.69
N PHE A 192 5.85 3.90 -0.72
CA PHE A 192 5.33 3.08 -1.80
C PHE A 192 5.18 3.92 -3.06
N VAL A 193 5.60 3.39 -4.18
CA VAL A 193 5.63 4.06 -5.48
C VAL A 193 5.02 3.16 -6.56
N GLY A 194 4.97 3.68 -7.80
CA GLY A 194 4.39 2.95 -8.91
C GLY A 194 2.86 2.97 -8.93
N SER A 195 2.26 2.07 -9.71
CA SER A 195 0.81 2.05 -9.94
C SER A 195 0.04 1.26 -8.90
N LYS A 196 0.65 0.23 -8.28
CA LYS A 196 -0.06 -0.76 -7.46
C LYS A 196 -0.19 -0.39 -5.98
N TYR A 197 0.77 0.32 -5.42
CA TYR A 197 0.86 0.59 -3.99
C TYR A 197 0.91 2.08 -3.68
N SER A 198 0.47 2.47 -2.50
CA SER A 198 0.53 3.86 -2.03
C SER A 198 0.70 3.94 -0.51
N GLY A 199 1.18 5.11 -0.04
CA GLY A 199 1.44 5.38 1.36
C GLY A 199 2.93 5.30 1.71
N SER A 200 3.23 5.36 2.99
CA SER A 200 4.61 5.26 3.50
C SER A 200 4.63 4.71 4.92
N LYS A 201 5.80 4.20 5.33
CA LYS A 201 6.09 3.80 6.72
C LYS A 201 7.45 4.34 7.13
N THR A 202 7.50 4.97 8.30
CA THR A 202 8.74 5.38 8.93
C THR A 202 9.09 4.41 10.05
N MET A 203 10.33 3.99 10.09
CA MET A 203 10.91 3.11 11.11
C MET A 203 12.15 3.77 11.67
N ALA A 204 12.62 3.33 12.83
CA ALA A 204 13.85 3.80 13.42
C ALA A 204 14.83 2.65 13.63
N PHE A 205 16.13 2.96 13.58
CA PHE A 205 17.18 2.10 14.06
C PHE A 205 18.19 2.90 14.87
N GLU A 206 18.97 2.22 15.67
CA GLU A 206 19.93 2.84 16.58
C GLU A 206 21.35 2.37 16.27
N ILE A 207 22.31 3.29 16.27
CA ILE A 207 23.74 2.97 16.28
C ILE A 207 24.22 3.13 17.71
N ASN A 208 24.55 2.03 18.35
CA ASN A 208 24.99 1.97 19.74
C ASN A 208 26.50 2.21 19.83
N PRO A 209 26.99 2.82 20.89
CA PRO A 209 28.43 2.93 21.11
C PRO A 209 29.06 1.54 21.23
N LYS A 210 30.39 1.47 20.99
CA LYS A 210 31.16 0.26 21.21
C LYS A 210 31.21 -0.05 22.71
N GLY A 211 30.95 -1.30 23.07
CA GLY A 211 31.01 -1.76 24.46
C GLY A 211 32.44 -1.80 25.01
N THR A 212 32.57 -2.08 26.30
CA THR A 212 33.85 -2.23 26.97
C THR A 212 33.93 -3.55 27.73
N THR A 213 35.12 -3.90 28.23
CA THR A 213 35.41 -5.13 28.97
C THR A 213 36.10 -4.81 30.29
N ILE A 214 35.63 -5.44 31.38
CA ILE A 214 36.31 -5.39 32.66
C ILE A 214 37.61 -6.20 32.54
N VAL A 215 38.74 -5.54 32.83
CA VAL A 215 40.09 -6.12 32.69
C VAL A 215 40.73 -6.42 34.02
N LYS A 216 40.36 -5.72 35.11
CA LYS A 216 40.84 -6.00 36.47
C LYS A 216 39.71 -5.85 37.48
N LYS A 217 39.73 -6.66 38.53
CA LYS A 217 38.86 -6.61 39.69
C LYS A 217 39.67 -6.68 40.97
N ALA A 218 39.22 -6.01 41.99
CA ALA A 218 39.86 -6.00 43.29
C ALA A 218 38.85 -6.05 44.43
N SER A 219 39.22 -6.62 45.53
CA SER A 219 38.47 -6.69 46.78
C SER A 219 39.19 -5.90 47.87
N GLY A 220 38.49 -5.14 48.69
CA GLY A 220 38.98 -4.38 49.81
C GLY A 220 38.01 -4.45 50.99
N LYS A 221 38.43 -3.91 52.14
CA LYS A 221 37.54 -3.84 53.32
C LYS A 221 36.26 -3.08 52.98
N ASN A 222 35.12 -3.75 53.09
CA ASN A 222 33.77 -3.26 52.76
C ASN A 222 33.66 -2.59 51.37
N SER A 223 34.50 -3.03 50.40
CA SER A 223 34.53 -2.43 49.06
C SER A 223 34.98 -3.42 47.99
N ILE A 224 34.61 -3.14 46.78
CA ILE A 224 35.10 -3.80 45.57
C ILE A 224 35.47 -2.75 44.53
N ALA A 225 36.36 -3.09 43.62
CA ALA A 225 36.76 -2.17 42.56
C ALA A 225 36.91 -2.92 41.22
N ILE A 226 36.67 -2.21 40.14
CA ILE A 226 36.87 -2.69 38.77
C ILE A 226 37.67 -1.70 37.94
N ARG A 227 38.43 -2.22 36.96
CA ARG A 227 38.98 -1.46 35.85
C ARG A 227 38.50 -2.06 34.53
N TRP A 228 38.33 -1.21 33.54
CA TRP A 228 37.88 -1.62 32.21
C TRP A 228 38.71 -0.96 31.11
N SER A 229 38.59 -1.48 29.88
CA SER A 229 39.24 -0.91 28.71
C SER A 229 38.59 0.41 28.29
N ALA A 230 39.39 1.44 28.05
CA ALA A 230 38.89 2.74 27.63
C ALA A 230 38.20 2.65 26.26
N GLN A 231 37.07 3.34 26.15
CA GLN A 231 36.34 3.54 24.89
C GLN A 231 36.08 5.03 24.73
N LYS A 232 36.98 5.73 24.02
CA LYS A 232 36.91 7.18 23.87
C LYS A 232 36.13 7.64 22.63
N VAL A 233 36.07 6.79 21.60
CA VAL A 233 35.46 7.17 20.33
C VAL A 233 33.95 6.96 20.40
N GLU A 234 33.17 8.00 20.06
CA GLU A 234 31.71 7.98 20.04
C GLU A 234 31.06 7.54 21.37
N THR A 235 31.68 7.97 22.50
CA THR A 235 31.18 7.75 23.85
C THR A 235 31.25 9.04 24.67
N SER A 236 30.40 9.17 25.69
CA SER A 236 30.38 10.26 26.66
C SER A 236 30.80 9.79 28.05
N GLY A 237 30.74 8.49 28.31
CA GLY A 237 31.09 7.94 29.61
C GLY A 237 30.65 6.50 29.78
N TYR A 238 30.55 6.09 31.04
CA TYR A 238 30.27 4.71 31.43
C TYR A 238 29.11 4.64 32.43
N GLN A 239 28.43 3.53 32.40
CA GLN A 239 27.48 3.15 33.43
C GLN A 239 27.91 1.81 34.03
N ILE A 240 28.07 1.78 35.36
CA ILE A 240 28.41 0.62 36.12
C ILE A 240 27.18 0.14 36.86
N GLN A 241 26.95 -1.16 36.90
CA GLN A 241 25.88 -1.78 37.70
C GLN A 241 26.48 -2.88 38.57
N CYS A 242 26.10 -2.87 39.82
CA CYS A 242 26.50 -3.83 40.82
C CYS A 242 25.26 -4.40 41.53
N SER A 243 25.29 -5.70 41.79
CA SER A 243 24.18 -6.38 42.47
C SER A 243 24.72 -7.58 43.26
N THR A 244 24.00 -8.00 44.30
CA THR A 244 24.17 -9.30 44.96
C THR A 244 23.43 -10.43 44.24
N ASP A 245 22.50 -10.09 43.29
CA ASP A 245 21.85 -11.03 42.39
C ASP A 245 22.61 -11.13 41.07
N SER A 246 23.10 -12.30 40.70
CA SER A 246 23.84 -12.56 39.46
C SER A 246 23.05 -12.22 38.19
N ARG A 247 21.73 -12.23 38.27
CA ARG A 247 20.81 -11.89 37.18
C ARG A 247 20.39 -10.42 37.16
N PHE A 248 20.84 -9.62 38.14
CA PHE A 248 20.50 -8.19 38.26
C PHE A 248 18.99 -7.89 38.31
N ARG A 249 18.20 -8.77 38.89
CA ARG A 249 16.73 -8.58 39.05
C ARG A 249 16.39 -7.71 40.26
N LYS A 250 17.25 -7.71 41.29
CA LYS A 250 17.06 -6.98 42.55
C LYS A 250 18.38 -6.45 43.07
N SER A 251 18.30 -5.56 44.07
CA SER A 251 19.48 -5.00 44.78
C SER A 251 20.50 -4.33 43.84
N ASN A 252 20.05 -3.70 42.78
CA ASN A 252 20.92 -3.05 41.81
C ASN A 252 21.38 -1.68 42.31
N ARG A 253 22.67 -1.50 42.38
CA ARG A 253 23.32 -0.17 42.53
C ARG A 253 23.89 0.23 41.18
N THR A 254 23.56 1.45 40.73
CA THR A 254 23.99 1.94 39.40
C THR A 254 24.73 3.26 39.59
N ALA A 255 25.92 3.35 38.99
CA ALA A 255 26.69 4.58 38.90
C ALA A 255 26.86 5.00 37.43
N THR A 256 26.78 6.29 37.15
CA THR A 256 26.99 6.85 35.80
C THR A 256 28.14 7.85 35.88
N LEU A 257 29.17 7.63 35.08
CA LEU A 257 30.39 8.45 35.01
C LEU A 257 30.37 9.24 33.70
N GLY A 258 30.41 10.57 33.78
CA GLY A 258 30.32 11.49 32.64
C GLY A 258 31.64 11.70 31.88
N ASN A 259 32.69 10.98 32.22
CA ASN A 259 34.01 11.11 31.58
C ASN A 259 34.40 9.77 30.93
N ASN A 260 34.57 9.73 29.61
CA ASN A 260 34.95 8.54 28.86
C ASN A 260 36.46 8.18 28.97
N ALA A 261 37.28 9.01 29.64
CA ALA A 261 38.64 8.69 30.00
C ALA A 261 38.75 7.89 31.30
N THR A 262 37.67 7.88 32.12
CA THR A 262 37.65 7.12 33.38
C THR A 262 37.60 5.62 33.09
N THR A 263 38.50 4.87 33.71
CA THR A 263 38.60 3.40 33.53
C THR A 263 38.62 2.63 34.84
N TYR A 264 38.26 3.28 35.93
CA TYR A 264 38.28 2.75 37.29
C TYR A 264 37.04 3.21 38.07
N TYR A 265 36.49 2.28 38.87
CA TYR A 265 35.43 2.63 39.82
C TYR A 265 35.50 1.76 41.07
N LYS A 266 35.46 2.39 42.23
CA LYS A 266 35.35 1.73 43.53
C LYS A 266 33.94 1.77 44.03
N ILE A 267 33.41 0.63 44.42
CA ILE A 267 32.07 0.45 44.99
C ILE A 267 32.24 0.21 46.50
N SER A 268 31.84 1.19 47.28
CA SER A 268 31.91 1.15 48.74
C SER A 268 30.63 0.62 49.36
N LYS A 269 30.61 0.48 50.67
CA LYS A 269 29.46 -0.03 51.46
C LYS A 269 29.03 -1.42 50.98
N CYS A 270 30.02 -2.28 50.81
CA CYS A 270 29.80 -3.70 50.55
C CYS A 270 29.82 -4.48 51.85
N ASN A 271 28.93 -5.44 52.03
CA ASN A 271 28.97 -6.33 53.20
C ASN A 271 30.14 -7.29 53.04
N SER A 272 30.97 -7.36 54.09
CA SER A 272 32.07 -8.33 54.13
C SER A 272 31.57 -9.76 53.93
N GLY A 273 32.33 -10.54 53.21
CA GLY A 273 31.97 -11.93 52.88
C GLY A 273 30.94 -12.08 51.75
N SER A 274 30.21 -11.03 51.36
CA SER A 274 29.21 -11.08 50.31
C SER A 274 29.82 -11.04 48.92
N THR A 275 29.23 -11.81 47.98
CA THR A 275 29.61 -11.77 46.56
C THR A 275 28.78 -10.72 45.82
N TYR A 276 29.44 -9.88 45.10
CA TYR A 276 28.86 -8.84 44.24
C TYR A 276 29.15 -9.15 42.77
N TYR A 277 28.13 -9.05 41.96
CA TYR A 277 28.20 -9.17 40.49
C TYR A 277 28.27 -7.77 39.91
N VAL A 278 29.23 -7.52 39.01
CA VAL A 278 29.45 -6.20 38.44
C VAL A 278 29.54 -6.28 36.93
N ARG A 279 28.90 -5.32 36.26
CA ARG A 279 29.01 -5.11 34.82
C ARG A 279 29.12 -3.63 34.48
N VAL A 280 29.71 -3.34 33.33
CA VAL A 280 29.90 -1.97 32.84
C VAL A 280 29.46 -1.86 31.39
N ARG A 281 28.97 -0.71 31.02
CA ARG A 281 28.67 -0.37 29.62
C ARG A 281 29.05 1.07 29.31
N THR A 282 29.30 1.36 28.07
CA THR A 282 29.49 2.73 27.58
C THR A 282 28.13 3.38 27.30
N TYR A 283 28.11 4.69 27.25
CA TYR A 283 26.98 5.45 26.69
C TYR A 283 27.49 6.67 25.94
N LYS A 284 26.63 7.18 25.03
CA LYS A 284 26.81 8.49 24.40
C LYS A 284 25.55 9.34 24.61
N ASN A 285 25.75 10.60 24.95
CA ASN A 285 24.73 11.62 24.94
C ASN A 285 24.51 12.08 23.50
N VAL A 286 23.27 12.01 23.03
CA VAL A 286 22.87 12.46 21.67
C VAL A 286 21.66 13.36 21.78
N LYS A 287 21.52 14.33 20.87
CA LYS A 287 20.30 15.13 20.76
C LYS A 287 19.31 14.43 19.82
N VAL A 288 18.11 14.16 20.31
CA VAL A 288 16.99 13.61 19.53
C VAL A 288 15.81 14.55 19.73
N SER A 289 15.35 15.18 18.66
CA SER A 289 14.25 16.19 18.73
C SER A 289 14.47 17.27 19.81
N GLY A 290 15.71 17.78 19.87
CA GLY A 290 16.09 18.83 20.84
C GLY A 290 16.42 18.33 22.26
N LYS A 291 16.06 17.13 22.63
CA LYS A 291 16.31 16.55 23.97
C LYS A 291 17.57 15.70 23.97
N VAL A 292 18.36 15.79 25.05
CA VAL A 292 19.51 14.92 25.25
C VAL A 292 19.05 13.57 25.79
N VAL A 293 19.39 12.51 25.07
CA VAL A 293 19.14 11.12 25.47
C VAL A 293 20.45 10.34 25.53
N LYS A 294 20.52 9.31 26.38
CA LYS A 294 21.67 8.40 26.45
C LYS A 294 21.39 7.18 25.58
N ILE A 295 22.32 6.89 24.68
CA ILE A 295 22.37 5.62 23.93
C ILE A 295 23.44 4.76 24.56
N TYR A 296 23.09 3.53 24.88
CA TYR A 296 23.97 2.61 25.61
C TYR A 296 24.50 1.49 24.71
N SER A 297 25.71 1.03 25.00
CA SER A 297 26.17 -0.26 24.49
C SER A 297 25.49 -1.43 25.20
N ALA A 298 25.68 -2.63 24.70
CA ALA A 298 25.46 -3.83 25.51
C ALA A 298 26.33 -3.80 26.79
N TRP A 299 25.90 -4.48 27.83
CA TRP A 299 26.70 -4.68 29.03
C TRP A 299 27.92 -5.55 28.75
N SER A 300 28.99 -5.32 29.48
CA SER A 300 30.16 -6.23 29.54
C SER A 300 29.75 -7.60 30.08
N LYS A 301 30.64 -8.56 29.94
CA LYS A 301 30.57 -9.79 30.75
C LYS A 301 30.55 -9.43 32.23
N VAL A 302 29.73 -10.16 33.01
CA VAL A 302 29.63 -10.00 34.46
C VAL A 302 30.87 -10.56 35.13
N VAL A 303 31.38 -9.86 36.11
CA VAL A 303 32.42 -10.37 37.00
C VAL A 303 31.88 -10.50 38.43
N ALA A 304 32.21 -11.58 39.09
CA ALA A 304 31.90 -11.79 40.51
C ALA A 304 33.10 -11.41 41.37
N ILE A 305 32.86 -10.67 42.46
CA ILE A 305 33.89 -10.19 43.40
C ILE A 305 33.32 -10.38 44.82
N LYS A 306 34.04 -11.11 45.66
CA LYS A 306 33.71 -11.24 47.08
C LYS A 306 34.35 -10.08 47.86
N ALA A 307 33.53 -9.28 48.56
CA ALA A 307 34.04 -8.19 49.40
C ALA A 307 34.72 -8.73 50.65
N ARG A 308 35.74 -8.02 51.12
CA ARG A 308 36.46 -8.34 52.37
C ARG A 308 36.01 -7.42 53.48
#